data_a6d0ca8e6bbac7e089df45427fe85483
#
_entry.id   a6d0ca8e6bbac7e089df45427fe85483
#
_cell.length_a   1.000
_cell.length_b   1.000
_cell.length_c   1.000
_cell.angle_alpha   90.00
_cell.angle_beta   90.00
_cell.angle_gamma   90.00
#
_symmetry.space_group_name_H-M   'P 1'
#
loop_
_entity.id
_entity.type
_entity.pdbx_description
1 polymer ?
#
loop_
_entity_poly.entity_id
_entity_poly.type
_entity_poly.pdbx_seq_one_letter_code
_entity_poly.pdbx_strand_id
1 'polypeptide(L)'
;MAGVTTTQRGPSKTAAPDLAVAARKYVVEFIGTFFLMSAVGMATLTGSPFVPLAAGGMLMVMIYAGGHISGGHYNPAVTAAVLARGRIGTRDAAGYWIAQVIGGVVAGVVARAVVNPVAVRTLTLSGHAEAAAAVVEVLFTFALCYVMVNVATSKDQRNNGFFGLAIGFTLVAAAFAIGGISGGALNPAVALGAATAGLFAWSTVWIYIVVELAAGVAAGVAFLALNPTDQ
;
A
#
# COMPACT_ATOMS: atom_id res chain seq x y z
N MET A 1 15.35 -63.55 -10.92
CA MET A 1 14.48 -62.89 -9.88
C MET A 1 15.25 -61.77 -9.26
N ALA A 2 15.01 -60.56 -9.68
CA ALA A 2 15.61 -59.34 -9.10
C ALA A 2 14.50 -58.58 -8.40
N GLY A 3 14.61 -58.48 -7.06
CA GLY A 3 13.63 -57.78 -6.21
C GLY A 3 13.70 -56.28 -6.39
N VAL A 4 12.58 -55.67 -6.75
CA VAL A 4 12.39 -54.23 -6.80
C VAL A 4 12.12 -53.74 -5.36
N THR A 5 13.07 -53.03 -4.79
CA THR A 5 12.93 -52.34 -3.49
C THR A 5 12.25 -50.98 -3.73
N THR A 6 10.94 -50.88 -3.45
CA THR A 6 10.21 -49.65 -3.40
C THR A 6 10.57 -48.88 -2.14
N THR A 7 11.41 -47.87 -2.28
CA THR A 7 11.64 -46.86 -1.23
C THR A 7 10.40 -45.97 -1.11
N GLN A 8 9.59 -46.17 -0.08
CA GLN A 8 8.54 -45.22 0.33
C GLN A 8 9.20 -43.92 0.78
N ARG A 9 8.99 -42.85 0.00
CA ARG A 9 9.25 -41.45 0.48
C ARG A 9 8.20 -41.14 1.54
N GLY A 10 8.64 -40.99 2.76
CA GLY A 10 7.82 -40.49 3.85
C GLY A 10 7.27 -39.07 3.55
N PRO A 11 6.20 -38.64 4.27
CA PRO A 11 5.57 -37.36 4.01
C PRO A 11 6.59 -36.23 4.14
N SER A 12 6.71 -35.42 3.07
CA SER A 12 7.50 -34.20 3.05
C SER A 12 7.04 -33.30 4.21
N LYS A 13 7.90 -33.07 5.21
CA LYS A 13 7.70 -32.03 6.21
C LYS A 13 7.59 -30.73 5.46
N THR A 14 6.42 -30.07 5.52
CA THR A 14 6.27 -28.68 5.09
C THR A 14 7.29 -27.85 5.88
N ALA A 15 8.39 -27.48 5.23
CA ALA A 15 9.41 -26.68 5.85
C ALA A 15 8.75 -25.37 6.30
N ALA A 16 8.96 -24.97 7.55
CA ALA A 16 8.60 -23.65 8.00
C ALA A 16 9.22 -22.62 7.03
N PRO A 17 8.47 -21.57 6.63
CA PRO A 17 9.02 -20.57 5.72
C PRO A 17 10.35 -20.07 6.28
N ASP A 18 11.38 -20.06 5.44
CA ASP A 18 12.70 -19.58 5.82
C ASP A 18 12.55 -18.16 6.37
N LEU A 19 12.87 -17.97 7.66
CA LEU A 19 12.75 -16.67 8.33
C LEU A 19 13.51 -15.58 7.59
N ALA A 20 14.60 -15.92 6.91
CA ALA A 20 15.34 -14.98 6.08
C ALA A 20 14.54 -14.53 4.86
N VAL A 21 13.75 -15.41 4.24
CA VAL A 21 12.88 -15.05 3.09
C VAL A 21 11.75 -14.14 3.53
N ALA A 22 11.11 -14.42 4.66
CA ALA A 22 10.06 -13.56 5.20
C ALA A 22 10.61 -12.17 5.59
N ALA A 23 11.76 -12.13 6.27
CA ALA A 23 12.40 -10.87 6.65
C ALA A 23 12.74 -9.98 5.46
N ARG A 24 13.20 -10.56 4.34
CA ARG A 24 13.49 -9.80 3.12
C ARG A 24 12.25 -9.07 2.57
N LYS A 25 11.09 -9.74 2.57
CA LYS A 25 9.82 -9.14 2.13
C LYS A 25 9.45 -7.95 3.00
N TYR A 26 9.54 -8.10 4.34
CA TYR A 26 9.18 -7.05 5.29
C TYR A 26 10.12 -5.84 5.18
N VAL A 27 11.43 -6.07 4.98
CA VAL A 27 12.40 -4.99 4.73
C VAL A 27 12.07 -4.23 3.46
N VAL A 28 11.69 -4.92 2.38
CA VAL A 28 11.28 -4.27 1.11
C VAL A 28 10.01 -3.45 1.30
N GLU A 29 9.01 -3.97 2.02
CA GLU A 29 7.78 -3.21 2.32
C GLU A 29 8.06 -1.97 3.17
N PHE A 30 8.94 -2.07 4.16
CA PHE A 30 9.41 -0.91 4.93
C PHE A 30 10.08 0.13 4.02
N ILE A 31 11.05 -0.28 3.18
CA ILE A 31 11.80 0.62 2.30
C ILE A 31 10.85 1.35 1.34
N GLY A 32 9.96 0.62 0.67
CA GLY A 32 9.04 1.20 -0.31
C GLY A 32 8.06 2.18 0.33
N THR A 33 7.50 1.83 1.50
CA THR A 33 6.59 2.72 2.23
C THR A 33 7.31 3.94 2.79
N PHE A 34 8.55 3.75 3.29
CA PHE A 34 9.39 4.85 3.75
C PHE A 34 9.66 5.87 2.65
N PHE A 35 10.09 5.45 1.47
CA PHE A 35 10.36 6.38 0.38
C PHE A 35 9.08 6.99 -0.20
N LEU A 36 7.99 6.24 -0.29
CA LEU A 36 6.69 6.78 -0.69
C LEU A 36 6.27 7.92 0.25
N MET A 37 6.24 7.69 1.56
CA MET A 37 5.84 8.71 2.52
C MET A 37 6.86 9.85 2.61
N SER A 38 8.16 9.58 2.42
CA SER A 38 9.18 10.63 2.35
C SER A 38 8.92 11.59 1.18
N ALA A 39 8.59 11.07 0.00
CA ALA A 39 8.26 11.88 -1.17
C ALA A 39 7.01 12.73 -0.93
N VAL A 40 5.94 12.12 -0.39
CA VAL A 40 4.71 12.84 -0.03
C VAL A 40 4.99 13.91 1.01
N GLY A 41 5.62 13.54 2.13
CA GLY A 41 5.84 14.42 3.27
C GLY A 41 6.74 15.61 2.93
N MET A 42 7.88 15.37 2.29
CA MET A 42 8.81 16.44 1.93
C MET A 42 8.22 17.36 0.86
N ALA A 43 7.58 16.82 -0.18
CA ALA A 43 6.95 17.64 -1.21
C ALA A 43 5.82 18.52 -0.63
N THR A 44 5.02 17.99 0.31
CA THR A 44 3.97 18.75 0.97
C THR A 44 4.55 19.83 1.89
N LEU A 45 5.54 19.49 2.73
CA LEU A 45 6.17 20.44 3.66
C LEU A 45 6.92 21.58 2.95
N THR A 46 7.42 21.34 1.73
CA THR A 46 8.03 22.40 0.89
C THR A 46 7.02 23.20 0.08
N GLY A 47 5.73 22.87 0.16
CA GLY A 47 4.67 23.55 -0.61
C GLY A 47 4.71 23.26 -2.11
N SER A 48 5.26 22.14 -2.53
CA SER A 48 5.34 21.76 -3.94
C SER A 48 3.94 21.52 -4.53
N PRO A 49 3.59 22.09 -5.70
CA PRO A 49 2.33 21.78 -6.37
C PRO A 49 2.35 20.39 -7.03
N PHE A 50 3.50 19.72 -7.05
CA PHE A 50 3.70 18.41 -7.71
C PHE A 50 3.64 17.23 -6.73
N VAL A 51 3.07 17.38 -5.54
CA VAL A 51 2.90 16.29 -4.56
C VAL A 51 2.29 15.04 -5.20
N PRO A 52 1.20 15.11 -6.02
CA PRO A 52 0.62 13.93 -6.67
C PRO A 52 1.61 13.19 -7.57
N LEU A 53 2.43 13.92 -8.34
CA LEU A 53 3.44 13.31 -9.20
C LEU A 53 4.58 12.69 -8.39
N ALA A 54 5.01 13.34 -7.30
CA ALA A 54 6.02 12.80 -6.39
C ALA A 54 5.52 11.49 -5.73
N ALA A 55 4.28 11.47 -5.26
CA ALA A 55 3.66 10.30 -4.63
C ALA A 55 3.55 9.12 -5.61
N GLY A 56 2.87 9.32 -6.73
CA GLY A 56 2.62 8.23 -7.67
C GLY A 56 3.89 7.80 -8.41
N GLY A 57 4.80 8.73 -8.73
CA GLY A 57 6.11 8.42 -9.31
C GLY A 57 6.96 7.58 -8.36
N MET A 58 7.01 7.95 -7.06
CA MET A 58 7.74 7.17 -6.07
C MET A 58 7.12 5.78 -5.87
N LEU A 59 5.79 5.67 -5.79
CA LEU A 59 5.12 4.38 -5.71
C LEU A 59 5.49 3.50 -6.91
N MET A 60 5.41 4.03 -8.12
CA MET A 60 5.76 3.32 -9.36
C MET A 60 7.18 2.76 -9.32
N VAL A 61 8.17 3.59 -9.01
CA VAL A 61 9.58 3.14 -9.04
C VAL A 61 9.90 2.16 -7.92
N MET A 62 9.28 2.31 -6.73
CA MET A 62 9.44 1.35 -5.64
C MET A 62 8.79 0.00 -5.98
N ILE A 63 7.64 -0.01 -6.67
CA ILE A 63 7.03 -1.25 -7.16
C ILE A 63 7.97 -1.97 -8.13
N TYR A 64 8.57 -1.27 -9.08
CA TYR A 64 9.55 -1.88 -9.99
C TYR A 64 10.82 -2.36 -9.27
N ALA A 65 11.27 -1.62 -8.26
CA ALA A 65 12.48 -1.97 -7.50
C ALA A 65 12.28 -3.19 -6.58
N GLY A 66 11.13 -3.31 -5.91
CA GLY A 66 10.91 -4.30 -4.84
C GLY A 66 9.82 -5.33 -5.11
N GLY A 67 8.97 -5.12 -6.13
CA GLY A 67 7.80 -5.95 -6.38
C GLY A 67 8.13 -7.43 -6.63
N HIS A 68 9.27 -7.73 -7.21
CA HIS A 68 9.76 -9.11 -7.43
C HIS A 68 10.15 -9.84 -6.13
N ILE A 69 10.27 -9.12 -4.99
CA ILE A 69 10.62 -9.68 -3.69
C ILE A 69 9.38 -9.79 -2.79
N SER A 70 8.62 -8.69 -2.66
CA SER A 70 7.50 -8.60 -1.72
C SER A 70 6.11 -8.54 -2.37
N GLY A 71 6.05 -8.30 -3.67
CA GLY A 71 4.82 -7.92 -4.37
C GLY A 71 4.62 -6.40 -4.45
N GLY A 72 5.39 -5.61 -3.67
CA GLY A 72 5.39 -4.15 -3.74
C GLY A 72 4.06 -3.53 -3.31
N HIS A 73 3.52 -3.92 -2.16
CA HIS A 73 2.27 -3.39 -1.64
C HIS A 73 2.42 -1.95 -1.12
N TYR A 74 3.39 -1.73 -0.24
CA TYR A 74 3.73 -0.43 0.39
C TYR A 74 2.54 0.33 1.00
N ASN A 75 1.45 -0.40 1.24
CA ASN A 75 0.15 0.15 1.63
C ASN A 75 -0.67 -0.91 2.37
N PRO A 76 -1.12 -0.65 3.61
CA PRO A 76 -1.98 -1.57 4.35
C PRO A 76 -3.31 -1.89 3.65
N ALA A 77 -3.92 -0.94 2.93
CA ALA A 77 -5.16 -1.17 2.19
C ALA A 77 -4.94 -2.10 0.98
N VAL A 78 -3.83 -1.93 0.27
CA VAL A 78 -3.41 -2.86 -0.80
C VAL A 78 -3.15 -4.25 -0.23
N THR A 79 -2.48 -4.35 0.92
CA THR A 79 -2.24 -5.63 1.59
C THR A 79 -3.56 -6.30 1.98
N ALA A 80 -4.55 -5.54 2.45
CA ALA A 80 -5.89 -6.05 2.75
C ALA A 80 -6.61 -6.55 1.48
N ALA A 81 -6.47 -5.83 0.35
CA ALA A 81 -7.02 -6.25 -0.94
C ALA A 81 -6.41 -7.57 -1.44
N VAL A 82 -5.08 -7.70 -1.37
CA VAL A 82 -4.37 -8.92 -1.78
C VAL A 82 -4.66 -10.09 -0.83
N LEU A 83 -4.88 -9.82 0.47
CA LEU A 83 -5.33 -10.81 1.45
C LEU A 83 -6.75 -11.29 1.13
N ALA A 84 -7.69 -10.38 0.89
CA ALA A 84 -9.07 -10.70 0.50
C ALA A 84 -9.11 -11.46 -0.83
N ARG A 85 -8.21 -11.12 -1.76
CA ARG A 85 -7.98 -11.83 -3.04
C ARG A 85 -7.38 -13.24 -2.85
N GLY A 86 -6.85 -13.58 -1.67
CA GLY A 86 -6.22 -14.88 -1.40
C GLY A 86 -4.80 -15.05 -1.97
N ARG A 87 -4.07 -13.96 -2.22
CA ARG A 87 -2.71 -14.00 -2.79
C ARG A 87 -1.59 -13.71 -1.78
N ILE A 88 -1.93 -13.48 -0.52
CA ILE A 88 -0.99 -13.39 0.61
C ILE A 88 -1.59 -14.13 1.81
N GLY A 89 -0.76 -14.78 2.60
CA GLY A 89 -1.19 -15.41 3.86
C GLY A 89 -1.33 -14.39 4.99
N THR A 90 -2.17 -14.68 5.98
CA THR A 90 -2.43 -13.79 7.14
C THR A 90 -1.18 -13.41 7.91
N ARG A 91 -0.21 -14.33 8.04
CA ARG A 91 1.07 -14.08 8.73
C ARG A 91 1.91 -13.03 7.98
N ASP A 92 2.06 -13.18 6.67
CA ASP A 92 2.81 -12.23 5.85
C ASP A 92 2.08 -10.89 5.78
N ALA A 93 0.75 -10.88 5.68
CA ALA A 93 -0.05 -9.65 5.71
C ALA A 93 0.16 -8.86 7.02
N ALA A 94 0.16 -9.52 8.17
CA ALA A 94 0.44 -8.88 9.45
C ALA A 94 1.86 -8.30 9.49
N GLY A 95 2.86 -9.04 8.99
CA GLY A 95 4.24 -8.55 8.89
C GLY A 95 4.37 -7.34 7.96
N TYR A 96 3.63 -7.32 6.84
CA TYR A 96 3.56 -6.20 5.91
C TYR A 96 2.96 -4.96 6.56
N TRP A 97 1.81 -5.09 7.24
CA TRP A 97 1.19 -3.96 7.95
C TRP A 97 2.13 -3.32 8.96
N ILE A 98 2.85 -4.13 9.75
CA ILE A 98 3.84 -3.63 10.72
C ILE A 98 4.97 -2.89 9.99
N ALA A 99 5.57 -3.49 8.97
CA ALA A 99 6.68 -2.90 8.22
C ALA A 99 6.27 -1.59 7.53
N GLN A 100 5.09 -1.57 6.90
CA GLN A 100 4.54 -0.39 6.22
C GLN A 100 4.25 0.75 7.19
N VAL A 101 3.59 0.47 8.32
CA VAL A 101 3.29 1.48 9.35
C VAL A 101 4.57 2.07 9.93
N ILE A 102 5.54 1.24 10.28
CA ILE A 102 6.83 1.72 10.78
C ILE A 102 7.53 2.56 9.70
N GLY A 103 7.54 2.12 8.44
CA GLY A 103 8.12 2.86 7.33
C GLY A 103 7.49 4.24 7.14
N GLY A 104 6.16 4.32 7.16
CA GLY A 104 5.41 5.57 7.04
C GLY A 104 5.68 6.53 8.20
N VAL A 105 5.63 6.04 9.44
CA VAL A 105 5.88 6.85 10.65
C VAL A 105 7.32 7.38 10.67
N VAL A 106 8.31 6.52 10.41
CA VAL A 106 9.73 6.94 10.37
C VAL A 106 9.95 7.98 9.26
N ALA A 107 9.35 7.80 8.10
CA ALA A 107 9.40 8.80 7.02
C ALA A 107 8.78 10.15 7.42
N GLY A 108 7.66 10.13 8.15
CA GLY A 108 7.03 11.32 8.69
C GLY A 108 7.94 12.08 9.66
N VAL A 109 8.61 11.36 10.57
CA VAL A 109 9.63 11.95 11.48
C VAL A 109 10.77 12.57 10.70
N VAL A 110 11.32 11.83 9.73
CA VAL A 110 12.46 12.32 8.91
C VAL A 110 12.05 13.53 8.10
N ALA A 111 10.90 13.51 7.43
CA ALA A 111 10.42 14.64 6.66
C ALA A 111 10.29 15.91 7.51
N ARG A 112 9.70 15.80 8.70
CA ARG A 112 9.58 16.92 9.64
C ARG A 112 10.93 17.41 10.18
N ALA A 113 11.90 16.53 10.38
CA ALA A 113 13.21 16.89 10.89
C ALA A 113 14.11 17.55 9.85
N VAL A 114 13.99 17.14 8.57
CA VAL A 114 14.88 17.58 7.48
C VAL A 114 14.34 18.84 6.79
N VAL A 115 13.02 18.93 6.62
CA VAL A 115 12.41 20.06 5.92
C VAL A 115 12.12 21.19 6.93
N ASN A 116 12.64 22.40 6.65
CA ASN A 116 12.15 23.61 7.33
C ASN A 116 10.80 23.97 6.69
N PRO A 117 9.66 23.70 7.35
CA PRO A 117 8.38 23.79 6.69
C PRO A 117 8.05 25.26 6.35
N VAL A 118 7.67 25.52 5.11
CA VAL A 118 6.84 26.71 4.82
C VAL A 118 5.58 26.57 5.68
N ALA A 119 4.86 27.67 5.91
CA ALA A 119 3.66 27.67 6.76
C ALA A 119 2.59 26.68 6.25
N VAL A 120 2.79 25.38 6.53
CA VAL A 120 1.85 24.31 6.18
C VAL A 120 0.83 24.17 7.31
N ARG A 121 -0.43 24.36 6.95
CA ARG A 121 -1.53 24.18 7.88
C ARG A 121 -1.85 22.68 8.02
N THR A 122 -1.90 22.18 9.25
CA THR A 122 -2.40 20.84 9.55
C THR A 122 -3.83 20.67 9.06
N LEU A 123 -4.10 19.67 8.24
CA LEU A 123 -5.45 19.33 7.79
C LEU A 123 -6.24 18.79 8.97
N THR A 124 -7.28 19.54 9.36
CA THR A 124 -8.23 19.14 10.38
C THR A 124 -9.61 19.06 9.73
N LEU A 125 -10.23 17.91 9.80
CA LEU A 125 -11.56 17.67 9.23
C LEU A 125 -12.62 17.76 10.33
N SER A 126 -13.81 18.25 9.96
CA SER A 126 -14.97 18.26 10.85
C SER A 126 -16.27 18.36 10.06
N GLY A 127 -17.33 17.75 10.57
CA GLY A 127 -18.67 17.83 9.98
C GLY A 127 -18.72 17.36 8.52
N HIS A 128 -19.20 18.20 7.61
CA HIS A 128 -19.32 17.86 6.18
C HIS A 128 -17.94 17.49 5.54
N ALA A 129 -16.88 18.20 5.92
CA ALA A 129 -15.54 17.91 5.37
C ALA A 129 -15.04 16.53 5.78
N GLU A 130 -15.37 16.06 6.99
CA GLU A 130 -15.06 14.74 7.48
C GLU A 130 -15.77 13.64 6.67
N ALA A 131 -17.07 13.82 6.45
CA ALA A 131 -17.87 12.90 5.63
C ALA A 131 -17.40 12.90 4.16
N ALA A 132 -17.11 14.05 3.59
CA ALA A 132 -16.59 14.17 2.23
C ALA A 132 -15.24 13.47 2.08
N ALA A 133 -14.33 13.67 3.04
CA ALA A 133 -13.04 12.99 3.06
C ALA A 133 -13.21 11.46 3.13
N ALA A 134 -14.06 10.97 4.01
CA ALA A 134 -14.35 9.52 4.12
C ALA A 134 -14.84 8.94 2.79
N VAL A 135 -15.77 9.62 2.11
CA VAL A 135 -16.31 9.16 0.83
C VAL A 135 -15.24 9.11 -0.24
N VAL A 136 -14.46 10.18 -0.43
CA VAL A 136 -13.46 10.21 -1.50
C VAL A 136 -12.30 9.26 -1.23
N GLU A 137 -11.89 9.08 0.03
CA GLU A 137 -10.87 8.09 0.39
C GLU A 137 -11.35 6.66 0.12
N VAL A 138 -12.62 6.29 0.43
CA VAL A 138 -13.19 4.99 0.05
C VAL A 138 -13.12 4.79 -1.45
N LEU A 139 -13.62 5.75 -2.23
CA LEU A 139 -13.73 5.61 -3.69
C LEU A 139 -12.37 5.45 -4.35
N PHE A 140 -11.41 6.30 -4.00
CA PHE A 140 -10.12 6.30 -4.68
C PHE A 140 -9.15 5.26 -4.13
N THR A 141 -9.26 4.88 -2.85
CA THR A 141 -8.53 3.71 -2.32
C THR A 141 -9.05 2.42 -2.93
N PHE A 142 -10.38 2.29 -3.11
CA PHE A 142 -10.95 1.17 -3.86
C PHE A 142 -10.37 1.12 -5.28
N ALA A 143 -10.35 2.25 -6.01
CA ALA A 143 -9.81 2.30 -7.37
C ALA A 143 -8.34 1.89 -7.41
N LEU A 144 -7.51 2.40 -6.49
CA LEU A 144 -6.09 2.04 -6.40
C LEU A 144 -5.90 0.53 -6.14
N CYS A 145 -6.60 0.00 -5.16
CA CYS A 145 -6.54 -1.42 -4.82
C CYS A 145 -7.09 -2.30 -5.94
N TYR A 146 -8.18 -1.88 -6.60
CA TYR A 146 -8.76 -2.60 -7.72
C TYR A 146 -7.82 -2.68 -8.93
N VAL A 147 -7.18 -1.56 -9.31
CA VAL A 147 -6.14 -1.56 -10.35
C VAL A 147 -5.01 -2.50 -9.94
N MET A 148 -4.51 -2.38 -8.71
CA MET A 148 -3.40 -3.21 -8.23
C MET A 148 -3.71 -4.70 -8.30
N VAL A 149 -4.84 -5.17 -7.80
CA VAL A 149 -5.16 -6.61 -7.83
C VAL A 149 -5.35 -7.13 -9.24
N ASN A 150 -5.86 -6.29 -10.17
CA ASN A 150 -6.01 -6.66 -11.59
C ASN A 150 -4.66 -6.75 -12.30
N VAL A 151 -3.83 -5.71 -12.24
CA VAL A 151 -2.59 -5.68 -13.04
C VAL A 151 -1.46 -6.51 -12.44
N ALA A 152 -1.44 -6.72 -11.10
CA ALA A 152 -0.35 -7.40 -10.41
C ALA A 152 -0.67 -8.84 -10.00
N THR A 153 -1.95 -9.24 -9.93
CA THR A 153 -2.32 -10.56 -9.42
C THR A 153 -3.16 -11.42 -10.37
N SER A 154 -3.74 -10.84 -11.42
CA SER A 154 -4.59 -11.60 -12.36
C SER A 154 -3.76 -12.56 -13.22
N LYS A 155 -4.30 -13.76 -13.42
CA LYS A 155 -3.72 -14.76 -14.32
C LYS A 155 -3.72 -14.28 -15.79
N ASP A 156 -4.69 -13.44 -16.16
CA ASP A 156 -4.81 -12.92 -17.51
C ASP A 156 -3.85 -11.76 -17.80
N GLN A 157 -3.26 -11.18 -16.77
CA GLN A 157 -2.30 -10.07 -16.86
C GLN A 157 -0.84 -10.52 -16.56
N ARG A 158 -0.58 -11.81 -16.61
CA ARG A 158 0.77 -12.36 -16.36
C ARG A 158 1.77 -11.78 -17.36
N ASN A 159 2.95 -11.44 -16.84
CA ASN A 159 4.07 -10.92 -17.64
C ASN A 159 3.84 -9.54 -18.28
N ASN A 160 2.84 -8.75 -17.80
CA ASN A 160 2.78 -7.36 -18.22
C ASN A 160 3.95 -6.56 -17.60
N GLY A 161 4.52 -5.62 -18.36
CA GLY A 161 5.59 -4.73 -17.90
C GLY A 161 5.08 -3.38 -17.38
N PHE A 162 3.76 -3.15 -17.38
CA PHE A 162 3.17 -1.85 -17.06
C PHE A 162 2.54 -1.76 -15.66
N PHE A 163 2.57 -2.83 -14.86
CA PHE A 163 1.89 -2.90 -13.56
C PHE A 163 2.26 -1.73 -12.63
N GLY A 164 3.56 -1.42 -12.48
CA GLY A 164 4.00 -0.31 -11.66
C GLY A 164 3.55 1.04 -12.19
N LEU A 165 3.55 1.23 -13.52
CA LEU A 165 3.05 2.44 -14.17
C LEU A 165 1.55 2.62 -13.90
N ALA A 166 0.74 1.59 -14.11
CA ALA A 166 -0.70 1.65 -13.91
C ALA A 166 -1.04 2.01 -12.44
N ILE A 167 -0.40 1.34 -11.46
CA ILE A 167 -0.65 1.58 -10.04
C ILE A 167 -0.19 2.99 -9.63
N GLY A 168 1.03 3.39 -10.04
CA GLY A 168 1.57 4.71 -9.72
C GLY A 168 0.74 5.84 -10.31
N PHE A 169 0.31 5.73 -11.57
CA PHE A 169 -0.55 6.75 -12.19
C PHE A 169 -1.98 6.76 -11.66
N THR A 170 -2.50 5.65 -11.15
CA THR A 170 -3.76 5.67 -10.39
C THR A 170 -3.62 6.54 -9.15
N LEU A 171 -2.50 6.42 -8.41
CA LEU A 171 -2.23 7.30 -7.27
C LEU A 171 -2.07 8.77 -7.70
N VAL A 172 -1.37 9.05 -8.81
CA VAL A 172 -1.26 10.42 -9.36
C VAL A 172 -2.64 11.01 -9.61
N ALA A 173 -3.48 10.30 -10.38
CA ALA A 173 -4.82 10.76 -10.74
C ALA A 173 -5.70 10.97 -9.51
N ALA A 174 -5.69 10.03 -8.57
CA ALA A 174 -6.43 10.12 -7.32
C ALA A 174 -5.97 11.33 -6.48
N ALA A 175 -4.66 11.48 -6.26
CA ALA A 175 -4.14 12.56 -5.44
C ALA A 175 -4.42 13.95 -6.04
N PHE A 176 -4.42 14.12 -7.38
CA PHE A 176 -4.88 15.34 -8.03
C PHE A 176 -6.38 15.57 -7.84
N ALA A 177 -7.18 14.51 -7.89
CA ALA A 177 -8.63 14.62 -7.79
C ALA A 177 -9.10 14.97 -6.36
N ILE A 178 -8.52 14.34 -5.34
CA ILE A 178 -9.05 14.42 -3.97
C ILE A 178 -8.11 15.06 -2.96
N GLY A 179 -6.88 15.42 -3.36
CA GLY A 179 -5.90 16.02 -2.45
C GLY A 179 -6.40 17.31 -1.78
N GLY A 180 -7.19 18.12 -2.49
CA GLY A 180 -7.83 19.33 -1.94
C GLY A 180 -9.02 19.05 -1.02
N ILE A 181 -9.54 17.82 -0.97
CA ILE A 181 -10.72 17.44 -0.17
C ILE A 181 -10.29 16.74 1.12
N SER A 182 -9.46 15.69 0.98
CA SER A 182 -9.07 14.80 2.08
C SER A 182 -7.56 14.81 2.36
N GLY A 183 -6.76 15.43 1.52
CA GLY A 183 -5.32 15.26 1.52
C GLY A 183 -4.83 14.10 0.65
N GLY A 184 -5.74 13.19 0.23
CA GLY A 184 -5.47 12.12 -0.72
C GLY A 184 -4.45 11.09 -0.21
N ALA A 185 -4.71 10.50 0.95
CA ALA A 185 -3.79 9.53 1.56
C ALA A 185 -3.81 8.18 0.85
N LEU A 186 -4.98 7.61 0.57
CA LEU A 186 -5.21 6.32 -0.09
C LEU A 186 -4.39 5.17 0.51
N ASN A 187 -3.84 5.37 1.71
CA ASN A 187 -2.85 4.48 2.32
C ASN A 187 -2.77 4.73 3.84
N PRO A 188 -3.23 3.80 4.69
CA PRO A 188 -3.19 3.97 6.14
C PRO A 188 -1.79 4.29 6.70
N ALA A 189 -0.72 3.76 6.09
CA ALA A 189 0.65 4.05 6.53
C ALA A 189 1.09 5.47 6.14
N VAL A 190 0.62 5.98 4.99
CA VAL A 190 0.83 7.38 4.58
C VAL A 190 0.03 8.32 5.48
N ALA A 191 -1.22 8.00 5.82
CA ALA A 191 -2.03 8.80 6.75
C ALA A 191 -1.37 8.93 8.12
N LEU A 192 -0.84 7.83 8.69
CA LEU A 192 -0.08 7.84 9.95
C LEU A 192 1.23 8.63 9.83
N GLY A 193 1.94 8.46 8.73
CA GLY A 193 3.16 9.24 8.44
C GLY A 193 2.88 10.73 8.29
N ALA A 194 1.79 11.10 7.62
CA ALA A 194 1.33 12.48 7.47
C ALA A 194 0.96 13.11 8.81
N ALA A 195 0.29 12.38 9.69
CA ALA A 195 0.01 12.84 11.05
C ALA A 195 1.29 13.04 11.86
N THR A 196 2.24 12.12 11.74
CA THR A 196 3.56 12.23 12.39
C THR A 196 4.34 13.45 11.87
N ALA A 197 4.25 13.74 10.57
CA ALA A 197 4.84 14.93 9.97
C ALA A 197 4.10 16.24 10.31
N GLY A 198 2.94 16.18 11.00
CA GLY A 198 2.12 17.34 11.35
C GLY A 198 1.24 17.85 10.20
N LEU A 199 1.07 17.05 9.14
CA LEU A 199 0.24 17.38 7.99
C LEU A 199 -1.24 17.05 8.23
N PHE A 200 -1.54 15.97 8.95
CA PHE A 200 -2.89 15.55 9.32
C PHE A 200 -3.08 15.65 10.84
N ALA A 201 -4.29 16.02 11.26
CA ALA A 201 -4.65 16.01 12.67
C ALA A 201 -4.85 14.56 13.17
N TRP A 202 -4.22 14.21 14.30
CA TRP A 202 -4.37 12.88 14.91
C TRP A 202 -5.82 12.51 15.23
N SER A 203 -6.66 13.53 15.53
CA SER A 203 -8.09 13.33 15.84
C SER A 203 -8.89 12.71 14.70
N THR A 204 -8.43 12.82 13.44
CA THR A 204 -9.15 12.36 12.25
C THR A 204 -8.45 11.22 11.50
N VAL A 205 -7.23 10.83 11.91
CA VAL A 205 -6.47 9.75 11.24
C VAL A 205 -7.21 8.41 11.22
N TRP A 206 -7.98 8.11 12.25
CA TRP A 206 -8.76 6.88 12.32
C TRP A 206 -9.72 6.69 11.15
N ILE A 207 -10.24 7.80 10.58
CA ILE A 207 -11.15 7.77 9.42
C ILE A 207 -10.42 7.11 8.25
N TYR A 208 -9.22 7.62 7.91
CA TYR A 208 -8.41 7.07 6.82
C TYR A 208 -8.14 5.58 7.03
N ILE A 209 -7.71 5.18 8.24
CA ILE A 209 -7.40 3.79 8.54
C ILE A 209 -8.61 2.89 8.27
N VAL A 210 -9.78 3.26 8.79
CA VAL A 210 -10.99 2.43 8.69
C VAL A 210 -11.50 2.36 7.26
N VAL A 211 -11.66 3.52 6.61
CA VAL A 211 -12.30 3.57 5.27
C VAL A 211 -11.41 2.98 4.19
N GLU A 212 -10.08 3.20 4.28
CA GLU A 212 -9.12 2.70 3.30
C GLU A 212 -8.95 1.18 3.41
N LEU A 213 -8.87 0.62 4.63
CA LEU A 213 -8.85 -0.84 4.81
C LEU A 213 -10.13 -1.49 4.30
N ALA A 214 -11.29 -0.90 4.58
CA ALA A 214 -12.57 -1.39 4.07
C ALA A 214 -12.62 -1.35 2.53
N ALA A 215 -12.14 -0.26 1.92
CA ALA A 215 -12.04 -0.11 0.47
C ALA A 215 -11.10 -1.16 -0.16
N GLY A 216 -9.96 -1.44 0.50
CA GLY A 216 -9.05 -2.50 0.08
C GLY A 216 -9.71 -3.88 0.06
N VAL A 217 -10.37 -4.26 1.16
CA VAL A 217 -11.12 -5.52 1.22
C VAL A 217 -12.19 -5.59 0.12
N ALA A 218 -12.95 -4.50 -0.05
CA ALA A 218 -13.98 -4.42 -1.09
C ALA A 218 -13.40 -4.61 -2.50
N ALA A 219 -12.23 -4.06 -2.79
CA ALA A 219 -11.55 -4.23 -4.08
C ALA A 219 -11.12 -5.69 -4.32
N GLY A 220 -10.57 -6.37 -3.30
CA GLY A 220 -10.23 -7.79 -3.38
C GLY A 220 -11.45 -8.68 -3.63
N VAL A 221 -12.55 -8.42 -2.93
CA VAL A 221 -13.82 -9.12 -3.11
C VAL A 221 -14.43 -8.85 -4.50
N ALA A 222 -14.42 -7.59 -4.95
CA ALA A 222 -14.89 -7.23 -6.28
C ALA A 222 -14.09 -7.95 -7.38
N PHE A 223 -12.77 -8.06 -7.23
CA PHE A 223 -11.95 -8.84 -8.16
C PHE A 223 -12.42 -10.29 -8.26
N LEU A 224 -12.62 -10.97 -7.11
CA LEU A 224 -13.07 -12.37 -7.09
C LEU A 224 -14.44 -12.56 -7.73
N ALA A 225 -15.36 -11.61 -7.50
CA ALA A 225 -16.71 -11.65 -8.08
C ALA A 225 -16.70 -11.48 -9.61
N LEU A 226 -15.81 -10.63 -10.13
CA LEU A 226 -15.70 -10.33 -11.55
C LEU A 226 -14.82 -11.33 -12.32
N ASN A 227 -13.95 -12.07 -11.61
CA ASN A 227 -13.03 -13.04 -12.20
C ASN A 227 -13.18 -14.42 -11.53
N PRO A 228 -14.34 -15.10 -11.67
CA PRO A 228 -14.64 -16.34 -10.93
C PRO A 228 -13.71 -17.51 -11.27
N THR A 229 -13.03 -17.47 -12.41
CA THR A 229 -12.06 -18.48 -12.86
C THR A 229 -10.62 -18.18 -12.41
N ASP A 230 -10.36 -17.01 -11.86
CA ASP A 230 -9.05 -16.55 -11.39
C ASP A 230 -8.94 -16.59 -9.85
N GLN A 231 -9.15 -17.78 -9.28
CA GLN A 231 -8.99 -18.02 -7.84
C GLN A 231 -7.60 -18.57 -7.49
#